data_0cda6a96e9e254901ebba0a59d8472b0
#
_entry.id   0cda6a96e9e254901ebba0a59d8472b0
#
_cell.length_a   1.000
_cell.length_b   1.000
_cell.length_c   1.000
_cell.angle_alpha   90.00
_cell.angle_beta   90.00
_cell.angle_gamma   90.00
#
_symmetry.space_group_name_H-M   'P 1'
#
loop_
_entity.id
_entity.type
_entity.pdbx_description
1 polymer ?
#
loop_
_entity_poly.entity_id
_entity_poly.type
_entity_poly.pdbx_seq_one_letter_code
_entity_poly.pdbx_strand_id
1 'polypeptide(L)'
;MYKRQVYSTTEVLNRNQLGTKAIYTLMCNLWPMVDHRLRETLPADLIARLGLMSLHDALFNIHFPTSQQALRAAEFRLKFEELFGIQLNIMKERRGRTTRNDGFLFPVVGTFFNSFYKDCLPFPLTGAQKRVIREIRQDTVSGHQMNRLLQGDVGSGKTLVALMCMLLACDNGFQACMMVPTEILAAQHYACLLYTSDAADEL
;
A
#
# COMPACT_ATOMS: atom_id res chain seq x y z
N MET A 1 24.66 -5.25 33.65
CA MET A 1 23.43 -4.63 34.20
C MET A 1 22.49 -4.36 33.02
N TYR A 2 21.49 -5.20 32.79
CA TYR A 2 20.56 -5.01 31.68
C TYR A 2 19.74 -3.75 31.94
N LYS A 3 19.62 -2.87 30.93
CA LYS A 3 18.82 -1.65 31.02
C LYS A 3 17.36 -2.07 31.20
N ARG A 4 16.70 -1.56 32.24
CA ARG A 4 15.25 -1.76 32.44
C ARG A 4 14.50 -1.28 31.24
N GLN A 5 13.51 -2.06 30.82
CA GLN A 5 12.57 -1.64 29.78
C GLN A 5 11.91 -0.32 30.15
N VAL A 6 11.90 0.64 29.22
CA VAL A 6 11.22 1.92 29.39
C VAL A 6 9.90 1.88 28.63
N TYR A 7 8.81 2.06 29.35
CA TYR A 7 7.47 2.11 28.75
C TYR A 7 7.12 3.54 28.37
N SER A 8 6.51 3.72 27.22
CA SER A 8 5.94 5.00 26.80
C SER A 8 4.84 5.42 27.78
N THR A 9 4.89 6.66 28.23
CA THR A 9 3.91 7.22 29.16
C THR A 9 3.27 8.47 28.56
N THR A 10 2.00 8.70 28.86
CA THR A 10 1.27 9.93 28.55
C THR A 10 1.18 10.81 29.80
N GLU A 11 0.82 12.07 29.63
CA GLU A 11 0.58 12.95 30.78
C GLU A 11 -0.50 12.39 31.72
N VAL A 12 -1.54 11.76 31.18
CA VAL A 12 -2.62 11.15 31.95
C VAL A 12 -2.08 10.00 32.82
N LEU A 13 -1.24 9.12 32.24
CA LEU A 13 -0.62 8.02 32.98
C LEU A 13 0.30 8.55 34.07
N ASN A 14 1.10 9.58 33.81
CA ASN A 14 2.00 10.18 34.78
C ASN A 14 1.23 10.86 35.93
N ARG A 15 0.12 11.58 35.67
CA ARG A 15 -0.75 12.15 36.69
C ARG A 15 -1.37 11.09 37.60
N ASN A 16 -1.64 9.90 37.08
CA ASN A 16 -2.16 8.76 37.82
C ASN A 16 -1.06 7.84 38.38
N GLN A 17 0.18 8.32 38.47
CA GLN A 17 1.34 7.59 39.00
C GLN A 17 1.67 6.28 38.23
N LEU A 18 1.20 6.12 37.00
CA LEU A 18 1.46 4.97 36.17
C LEU A 18 2.69 5.21 35.27
N GLY A 19 3.82 5.54 35.88
CA GLY A 19 5.10 5.64 35.18
C GLY A 19 5.72 4.27 34.88
N THR A 20 6.86 4.26 34.19
CA THR A 20 7.59 3.05 33.78
C THR A 20 7.73 2.00 34.86
N LYS A 21 8.04 2.41 36.11
CA LYS A 21 8.21 1.48 37.25
C LYS A 21 6.90 0.79 37.61
N ALA A 22 5.80 1.55 37.66
CA ALA A 22 4.49 0.99 37.97
C ALA A 22 4.03 0.01 36.90
N ILE A 23 4.18 0.37 35.63
CA ILE A 23 3.87 -0.52 34.47
C ILE A 23 4.72 -1.80 34.54
N TYR A 24 6.02 -1.69 34.83
CA TYR A 24 6.88 -2.87 34.99
C TYR A 24 6.37 -3.79 36.12
N THR A 25 6.00 -3.23 37.28
CA THR A 25 5.44 -4.02 38.37
C THR A 25 4.13 -4.71 38.00
N LEU A 26 3.25 -4.00 37.29
CA LEU A 26 2.02 -4.60 36.74
C LEU A 26 2.32 -5.77 35.78
N MET A 27 3.31 -5.64 34.90
CA MET A 27 3.72 -6.72 34.01
C MET A 27 4.30 -7.91 34.77
N CYS A 28 5.09 -7.68 35.83
CA CYS A 28 5.58 -8.77 36.69
C CYS A 28 4.45 -9.55 37.34
N ASN A 29 3.38 -8.87 37.77
CA ASN A 29 2.22 -9.52 38.41
C ASN A 29 1.32 -10.20 37.38
N LEU A 30 1.21 -9.64 36.16
CA LEU A 30 0.38 -10.18 35.08
C LEU A 30 0.97 -11.44 34.48
N TRP A 31 2.29 -11.47 34.27
CA TRP A 31 2.96 -12.55 33.52
C TRP A 31 2.61 -13.96 34.05
N PRO A 32 2.73 -14.27 35.36
CA PRO A 32 2.39 -15.60 35.85
C PRO A 32 0.93 -16.01 35.65
N MET A 33 0.04 -15.05 35.41
CA MET A 33 -1.40 -15.28 35.21
C MET A 33 -1.74 -15.65 33.76
N VAL A 34 -0.93 -15.19 32.79
CA VAL A 34 -1.23 -15.30 31.36
C VAL A 34 -0.26 -16.23 30.59
N ASP A 35 0.93 -16.44 31.13
CA ASP A 35 2.03 -17.22 30.53
C ASP A 35 1.54 -18.54 29.88
N HIS A 36 0.84 -19.39 30.65
CA HIS A 36 0.31 -20.67 30.19
C HIS A 36 -0.89 -20.57 29.23
N ARG A 37 -1.45 -19.40 29.00
CA ARG A 37 -2.60 -19.16 28.12
C ARG A 37 -2.21 -18.63 26.76
N LEU A 38 -0.96 -18.21 26.58
CA LEU A 38 -0.45 -17.68 25.33
C LEU A 38 -0.36 -18.79 24.29
N ARG A 39 -1.14 -18.66 23.24
CA ARG A 39 -1.12 -19.60 22.11
C ARG A 39 -0.39 -18.97 20.93
N GLU A 40 0.42 -19.75 20.24
CA GLU A 40 1.08 -19.31 19.03
C GLU A 40 0.05 -18.92 17.93
N THR A 41 0.30 -17.82 17.28
CA THR A 41 -0.59 -17.24 16.26
C THR A 41 -0.14 -17.53 14.84
N LEU A 42 1.16 -17.80 14.65
CA LEU A 42 1.72 -18.11 13.33
C LEU A 42 1.90 -19.63 13.15
N PRO A 43 1.75 -20.13 11.91
CA PRO A 43 2.05 -21.54 11.61
C PRO A 43 3.51 -21.91 11.93
N ALA A 44 3.71 -23.11 12.45
CA ALA A 44 5.04 -23.59 12.88
C ALA A 44 6.06 -23.63 11.73
N ASP A 45 5.62 -23.98 10.53
CA ASP A 45 6.45 -23.98 9.32
C ASP A 45 6.94 -22.57 8.94
N LEU A 46 6.09 -21.55 9.13
CA LEU A 46 6.47 -20.16 8.88
C LEU A 46 7.51 -19.69 9.89
N ILE A 47 7.30 -19.98 11.17
CA ILE A 47 8.23 -19.66 12.26
C ILE A 47 9.60 -20.28 11.99
N ALA A 48 9.64 -21.57 11.67
CA ALA A 48 10.88 -22.30 11.39
C ALA A 48 11.60 -21.76 10.15
N ARG A 49 10.87 -21.52 9.06
CA ARG A 49 11.43 -21.03 7.79
C ARG A 49 12.03 -19.64 7.89
N LEU A 50 11.45 -18.78 8.70
CA LEU A 50 11.91 -17.39 8.87
C LEU A 50 12.79 -17.21 10.12
N GLY A 51 13.03 -18.26 10.90
CA GLY A 51 13.83 -18.19 12.13
C GLY A 51 13.23 -17.23 13.16
N LEU A 52 11.89 -17.18 13.25
CA LEU A 52 11.21 -16.29 14.19
C LEU A 52 11.23 -16.88 15.62
N MET A 53 11.31 -16.00 16.60
CA MET A 53 11.08 -16.33 17.99
C MET A 53 9.61 -16.74 18.20
N SER A 54 9.33 -17.67 19.15
CA SER A 54 7.96 -17.98 19.53
C SER A 54 7.21 -16.74 20.05
N LEU A 55 5.87 -16.72 19.94
CA LEU A 55 5.08 -15.59 20.48
C LEU A 55 5.29 -15.46 21.99
N HIS A 56 5.30 -16.60 22.71
CA HIS A 56 5.53 -16.63 24.16
C HIS A 56 6.86 -15.97 24.53
N ASP A 57 7.96 -16.41 23.91
CA ASP A 57 9.30 -15.88 24.19
C ASP A 57 9.44 -14.43 23.75
N ALA A 58 8.77 -14.03 22.67
CA ALA A 58 8.77 -12.66 22.19
C ALA A 58 8.07 -11.73 23.19
N LEU A 59 6.88 -12.12 23.66
CA LEU A 59 6.15 -11.35 24.67
C LEU A 59 6.91 -11.30 26.00
N PHE A 60 7.58 -12.38 26.39
CA PHE A 60 8.44 -12.35 27.56
C PHE A 60 9.61 -11.39 27.40
N ASN A 61 10.39 -11.53 26.34
CA ASN A 61 11.62 -10.76 26.14
C ASN A 61 11.38 -9.29 25.80
N ILE A 62 10.20 -8.90 25.28
CA ILE A 62 9.89 -7.48 25.10
C ILE A 62 9.71 -6.75 26.45
N HIS A 63 9.27 -7.46 27.49
CA HIS A 63 9.06 -6.91 28.84
C HIS A 63 10.23 -7.22 29.79
N PHE A 64 10.82 -8.40 29.69
CA PHE A 64 11.86 -8.96 30.55
C PHE A 64 13.05 -9.46 29.73
N PRO A 65 13.76 -8.58 29.02
CA PRO A 65 14.81 -9.02 28.08
C PRO A 65 15.93 -9.74 28.79
N THR A 66 16.22 -10.97 28.36
CA THR A 66 17.34 -11.79 28.87
C THR A 66 18.66 -11.34 28.28
N SER A 67 18.64 -10.80 27.05
CA SER A 67 19.81 -10.25 26.36
C SER A 67 19.36 -9.18 25.36
N GLN A 68 20.30 -8.36 24.87
CA GLN A 68 20.04 -7.39 23.80
C GLN A 68 19.63 -8.10 22.50
N GLN A 69 20.19 -9.27 22.23
CA GLN A 69 19.85 -10.07 21.07
C GLN A 69 18.42 -10.63 21.18
N ALA A 70 18.05 -11.15 22.36
CA ALA A 70 16.69 -11.63 22.61
C ALA A 70 15.66 -10.50 22.48
N LEU A 71 15.96 -9.28 22.97
CA LEU A 71 15.09 -8.13 22.80
C LEU A 71 14.86 -7.79 21.31
N ARG A 72 15.95 -7.74 20.51
CA ARG A 72 15.83 -7.47 19.06
C ARG A 72 15.03 -8.54 18.33
N ALA A 73 15.22 -9.82 18.68
CA ALA A 73 14.47 -10.92 18.10
C ALA A 73 12.98 -10.85 18.47
N ALA A 74 12.66 -10.46 19.72
CA ALA A 74 11.30 -10.23 20.18
C ALA A 74 10.64 -9.06 19.43
N GLU A 75 11.31 -7.92 19.31
CA GLU A 75 10.83 -6.78 18.54
C GLU A 75 10.57 -7.15 17.08
N PHE A 76 11.49 -7.88 16.45
CA PHE A 76 11.34 -8.31 15.08
C PHE A 76 10.11 -9.23 14.91
N ARG A 77 9.95 -10.20 15.83
CA ARG A 77 8.79 -11.12 15.82
C ARG A 77 7.46 -10.38 15.91
N LEU A 78 7.33 -9.45 16.83
CA LEU A 78 6.07 -8.71 17.05
C LEU A 78 5.76 -7.77 15.87
N LYS A 79 6.76 -7.04 15.36
CA LYS A 79 6.61 -6.19 14.17
C LYS A 79 6.25 -7.01 12.93
N PHE A 80 6.88 -8.17 12.77
CA PHE A 80 6.57 -9.08 11.65
C PHE A 80 5.10 -9.52 11.71
N GLU A 81 4.62 -9.97 12.87
CA GLU A 81 3.25 -10.44 13.01
C GLU A 81 2.21 -9.36 12.72
N GLU A 82 2.43 -8.15 13.24
CA GLU A 82 1.55 -7.01 12.98
C GLU A 82 1.45 -6.71 11.48
N LEU A 83 2.61 -6.54 10.81
CA LEU A 83 2.66 -6.25 9.38
C LEU A 83 2.13 -7.41 8.53
N PHE A 84 2.40 -8.65 8.92
CA PHE A 84 1.91 -9.84 8.24
C PHE A 84 0.38 -9.92 8.30
N GLY A 85 -0.21 -9.67 9.48
CA GLY A 85 -1.66 -9.62 9.65
C GLY A 85 -2.33 -8.54 8.77
N ILE A 86 -1.74 -7.35 8.70
CA ILE A 86 -2.21 -6.27 7.80
C ILE A 86 -2.14 -6.72 6.34
N GLN A 87 -1.02 -7.30 5.90
CA GLN A 87 -0.85 -7.78 4.53
C GLN A 87 -1.84 -8.90 4.17
N LEU A 88 -2.08 -9.83 5.08
CA LEU A 88 -3.08 -10.89 4.87
C LEU A 88 -4.49 -10.31 4.66
N ASN A 89 -4.88 -9.32 5.45
CA ASN A 89 -6.17 -8.66 5.31
C ASN A 89 -6.28 -7.93 3.96
N ILE A 90 -5.25 -7.19 3.55
CA ILE A 90 -5.20 -6.52 2.24
C ILE A 90 -5.32 -7.55 1.10
N MET A 91 -4.58 -8.65 1.18
CA MET A 91 -4.63 -9.71 0.16
C MET A 91 -5.99 -10.40 0.12
N LYS A 92 -6.62 -10.64 1.26
CA LYS A 92 -7.96 -11.22 1.37
C LYS A 92 -9.01 -10.32 0.71
N GLU A 93 -8.97 -9.02 0.99
CA GLU A 93 -9.87 -8.04 0.37
C GLU A 93 -9.63 -7.92 -1.14
N ARG A 94 -8.36 -7.90 -1.57
CA ARG A 94 -8.00 -7.88 -2.99
C ARG A 94 -8.55 -9.11 -3.71
N ARG A 95 -8.37 -10.30 -3.16
CA ARG A 95 -8.91 -11.54 -3.72
C ARG A 95 -10.43 -11.51 -3.79
N GLY A 96 -11.10 -11.02 -2.75
CA GLY A 96 -12.56 -10.88 -2.71
C GLY A 96 -13.09 -9.93 -3.80
N ARG A 97 -12.38 -8.82 -4.07
CA ARG A 97 -12.74 -7.89 -5.17
C ARG A 97 -12.54 -8.51 -6.54
N THR A 98 -11.41 -9.16 -6.77
CA THR A 98 -11.10 -9.83 -8.05
C THR A 98 -12.10 -10.94 -8.40
N THR A 99 -12.65 -11.62 -7.39
CA THR A 99 -13.61 -12.72 -7.60
C THR A 99 -15.05 -12.24 -7.76
N ARG A 100 -15.40 -11.04 -7.28
CA ARG A 100 -16.79 -10.53 -7.24
C ARG A 100 -17.11 -9.53 -8.33
N ASN A 101 -16.13 -8.86 -8.90
CA ASN A 101 -16.37 -7.75 -9.82
C ASN A 101 -15.77 -8.07 -11.18
N ASP A 102 -16.65 -8.28 -12.15
CA ASP A 102 -16.27 -8.31 -13.56
C ASP A 102 -15.86 -6.91 -13.99
N GLY A 103 -14.73 -6.80 -14.69
CA GLY A 103 -14.23 -5.56 -15.26
C GLY A 103 -14.79 -5.33 -16.65
N PHE A 104 -14.92 -4.06 -17.02
CA PHE A 104 -15.14 -3.71 -18.41
C PHE A 104 -13.92 -4.11 -19.26
N LEU A 105 -14.18 -4.71 -20.42
CA LEU A 105 -13.13 -5.16 -21.33
C LEU A 105 -12.81 -4.05 -22.35
N PHE A 106 -11.51 -3.71 -22.48
CA PHE A 106 -11.01 -2.76 -23.47
C PHE A 106 -10.06 -3.47 -24.45
N PRO A 107 -10.55 -4.34 -25.33
CA PRO A 107 -9.71 -5.11 -26.24
C PRO A 107 -9.12 -4.23 -27.37
N VAL A 108 -9.78 -3.13 -27.73
CA VAL A 108 -9.43 -2.31 -28.88
C VAL A 108 -8.50 -1.16 -28.45
N VAL A 109 -7.42 -0.98 -29.21
CA VAL A 109 -6.63 0.26 -29.24
C VAL A 109 -6.97 0.96 -30.54
N GLY A 110 -7.90 1.88 -30.47
CA GLY A 110 -8.54 2.48 -31.64
C GLY A 110 -7.93 3.81 -32.07
N THR A 111 -8.74 4.62 -32.73
CA THR A 111 -8.31 5.85 -33.36
C THR A 111 -7.93 6.92 -32.34
N PHE A 112 -8.71 7.10 -31.26
CA PHE A 112 -8.42 8.14 -30.26
C PHE A 112 -7.04 7.94 -29.61
N PHE A 113 -6.75 6.72 -29.17
CA PHE A 113 -5.46 6.42 -28.56
C PHE A 113 -4.31 6.57 -29.56
N ASN A 114 -4.47 6.04 -30.77
CA ASN A 114 -3.39 6.04 -31.78
C ASN A 114 -3.11 7.43 -32.35
N SER A 115 -4.13 8.22 -32.67
CA SER A 115 -3.95 9.59 -33.14
C SER A 115 -3.29 10.46 -32.06
N PHE A 116 -3.78 10.39 -30.83
CA PHE A 116 -3.13 11.11 -29.73
C PHE A 116 -1.66 10.70 -29.56
N TYR A 117 -1.35 9.40 -29.58
CA TYR A 117 0.01 8.91 -29.42
C TYR A 117 0.96 9.34 -30.56
N LYS A 118 0.45 9.41 -31.81
CA LYS A 118 1.28 9.74 -32.98
C LYS A 118 1.36 11.24 -33.25
N ASP A 119 0.25 11.93 -33.11
CA ASP A 119 0.07 13.25 -33.68
C ASP A 119 0.02 14.36 -32.62
N CYS A 120 -0.44 14.03 -31.38
CA CYS A 120 -0.66 15.05 -30.35
C CYS A 120 0.41 15.09 -29.26
N LEU A 121 1.33 14.12 -29.21
CA LEU A 121 2.38 14.12 -28.18
C LEU A 121 3.53 15.06 -28.56
N PRO A 122 3.80 16.14 -27.79
CA PRO A 122 4.90 17.06 -28.10
C PRO A 122 6.29 16.45 -27.80
N PHE A 123 6.33 15.28 -27.17
CA PHE A 123 7.56 14.56 -26.84
C PHE A 123 7.31 13.04 -26.75
N PRO A 124 8.33 12.21 -27.02
CA PRO A 124 8.16 10.76 -26.92
C PRO A 124 7.94 10.33 -25.47
N LEU A 125 7.07 9.33 -25.27
CA LEU A 125 6.89 8.71 -23.96
C LEU A 125 8.17 8.10 -23.44
N THR A 126 8.43 8.24 -22.14
CA THR A 126 9.53 7.58 -21.46
C THR A 126 9.34 6.06 -21.41
N GLY A 127 10.42 5.31 -21.20
CA GLY A 127 10.35 3.86 -21.05
C GLY A 127 9.43 3.42 -19.92
N ALA A 128 9.40 4.18 -18.81
CA ALA A 128 8.53 3.91 -17.66
C ALA A 128 7.05 4.12 -18.02
N GLN A 129 6.70 5.22 -18.68
CA GLN A 129 5.33 5.50 -19.14
C GLN A 129 4.83 4.42 -20.11
N LYS A 130 5.65 4.04 -21.10
CA LYS A 130 5.33 2.95 -22.05
C LYS A 130 5.08 1.61 -21.34
N ARG A 131 5.89 1.29 -20.31
CA ARG A 131 5.71 0.08 -19.51
C ARG A 131 4.38 0.12 -18.76
N VAL A 132 4.10 1.20 -18.04
CA VAL A 132 2.87 1.35 -17.24
C VAL A 132 1.62 1.28 -18.10
N ILE A 133 1.59 1.97 -19.26
CA ILE A 133 0.47 1.91 -20.20
C ILE A 133 0.25 0.48 -20.70
N ARG A 134 1.32 -0.26 -20.99
CA ARG A 134 1.23 -1.67 -21.41
C ARG A 134 0.66 -2.55 -20.31
N GLU A 135 1.08 -2.36 -19.07
CA GLU A 135 0.56 -3.09 -17.91
C GLU A 135 -0.93 -2.78 -17.69
N ILE A 136 -1.33 -1.50 -17.76
CA ILE A 136 -2.74 -1.09 -17.65
C ILE A 136 -3.57 -1.75 -18.75
N ARG A 137 -3.07 -1.76 -19.98
CA ARG A 137 -3.75 -2.45 -21.09
C ARG A 137 -3.92 -3.95 -20.81
N GLN A 138 -2.90 -4.62 -20.27
CA GLN A 138 -3.02 -6.04 -19.91
C GLN A 138 -4.10 -6.27 -18.86
N ASP A 139 -4.23 -5.39 -17.87
CA ASP A 139 -5.28 -5.48 -16.87
C ASP A 139 -6.67 -5.26 -17.48
N THR A 140 -6.82 -4.27 -18.36
CA THR A 140 -8.13 -3.92 -18.95
C THR A 140 -8.66 -4.96 -19.95
N VAL A 141 -7.84 -5.92 -20.40
CA VAL A 141 -8.30 -7.07 -21.19
C VAL A 141 -8.44 -8.35 -20.37
N SER A 142 -8.15 -8.32 -19.07
CA SER A 142 -8.18 -9.50 -18.20
C SER A 142 -9.58 -9.94 -17.78
N GLY A 143 -10.60 -9.10 -17.96
CA GLY A 143 -11.96 -9.33 -17.46
C GLY A 143 -12.17 -9.03 -15.99
N HIS A 144 -11.13 -8.60 -15.29
CA HIS A 144 -11.22 -8.20 -13.89
C HIS A 144 -11.18 -6.68 -13.73
N GLN A 145 -11.90 -6.16 -12.73
CA GLN A 145 -11.86 -4.74 -12.42
C GLN A 145 -10.43 -4.31 -12.06
N MET A 146 -9.87 -3.40 -12.85
CA MET A 146 -8.55 -2.83 -12.60
C MET A 146 -8.58 -1.84 -11.44
N ASN A 147 -7.60 -1.96 -10.52
CA ASN A 147 -7.34 -0.98 -9.47
C ASN A 147 -5.82 -0.85 -9.32
N ARG A 148 -5.26 0.23 -9.87
CA ARG A 148 -3.80 0.50 -9.85
C ARG A 148 -3.48 1.83 -9.21
N LEU A 149 -2.44 1.84 -8.40
CA LEU A 149 -1.80 3.06 -7.91
C LEU A 149 -0.63 3.42 -8.84
N LEU A 150 -0.74 4.56 -9.53
CA LEU A 150 0.34 5.12 -10.32
C LEU A 150 1.19 6.06 -9.46
N GLN A 151 2.41 5.65 -9.14
CA GLN A 151 3.38 6.44 -8.40
C GLN A 151 4.45 7.04 -9.32
N GLY A 152 4.87 8.25 -9.00
CA GLY A 152 5.96 8.95 -9.68
C GLY A 152 6.12 10.36 -9.14
N ASP A 153 7.26 10.98 -9.39
CA ASP A 153 7.58 12.34 -8.95
C ASP A 153 6.67 13.40 -9.58
N VAL A 154 6.69 14.61 -9.03
CA VAL A 154 6.02 15.76 -9.65
C VAL A 154 6.63 15.98 -11.05
N GLY A 155 5.78 16.20 -12.05
CA GLY A 155 6.24 16.37 -13.44
C GLY A 155 6.59 15.07 -14.19
N SER A 156 6.41 13.88 -13.59
CA SER A 156 6.69 12.59 -14.26
C SER A 156 5.67 12.20 -15.35
N GLY A 157 4.67 13.05 -15.61
CA GLY A 157 3.66 12.82 -16.65
C GLY A 157 2.56 11.84 -16.28
N LYS A 158 2.23 11.70 -14.99
CA LYS A 158 1.12 10.84 -14.52
C LYS A 158 -0.22 11.19 -15.17
N THR A 159 -0.48 12.50 -15.35
CA THR A 159 -1.71 13.00 -16.01
C THR A 159 -1.81 12.53 -17.45
N LEU A 160 -0.68 12.50 -18.17
CA LEU A 160 -0.61 11.98 -19.54
C LEU A 160 -0.96 10.48 -19.62
N VAL A 161 -0.44 9.68 -18.68
CA VAL A 161 -0.80 8.26 -18.59
C VAL A 161 -2.30 8.09 -18.30
N ALA A 162 -2.86 8.90 -17.41
CA ALA A 162 -4.29 8.90 -17.11
C ALA A 162 -5.12 9.26 -18.35
N LEU A 163 -4.74 10.30 -19.10
CA LEU A 163 -5.42 10.67 -20.36
C LEU A 163 -5.39 9.52 -21.37
N MET A 164 -4.25 8.89 -21.59
CA MET A 164 -4.15 7.75 -22.50
C MET A 164 -5.04 6.57 -22.08
N CYS A 165 -5.22 6.35 -20.78
CA CYS A 165 -6.18 5.36 -20.28
C CYS A 165 -7.64 5.77 -20.55
N MET A 166 -7.96 7.04 -20.44
CA MET A 166 -9.29 7.58 -20.79
C MET A 166 -9.58 7.41 -22.29
N LEU A 167 -8.60 7.72 -23.16
CA LEU A 167 -8.73 7.51 -24.60
C LEU A 167 -8.92 6.03 -24.95
N LEU A 168 -8.23 5.12 -24.25
CA LEU A 168 -8.43 3.68 -24.41
C LEU A 168 -9.87 3.27 -24.04
N ALA A 169 -10.46 3.84 -22.99
CA ALA A 169 -11.86 3.59 -22.65
C ALA A 169 -12.81 4.11 -23.74
N CYS A 170 -12.57 5.32 -24.27
CA CYS A 170 -13.35 5.90 -25.36
C CYS A 170 -13.29 5.06 -26.64
N ASP A 171 -12.11 4.52 -27.00
CA ASP A 171 -11.94 3.61 -28.14
C ASP A 171 -12.80 2.33 -28.02
N ASN A 172 -13.18 1.95 -26.81
CA ASN A 172 -14.03 0.79 -26.52
C ASN A 172 -15.49 1.16 -26.23
N GLY A 173 -15.90 2.40 -26.52
CA GLY A 173 -17.28 2.87 -26.39
C GLY A 173 -17.71 3.21 -24.96
N PHE A 174 -16.75 3.37 -24.03
CA PHE A 174 -17.01 3.75 -22.65
C PHE A 174 -16.73 5.22 -22.40
N GLN A 175 -17.40 5.78 -21.41
CA GLN A 175 -17.08 7.11 -20.89
C GLN A 175 -15.95 7.00 -19.86
N ALA A 176 -15.13 8.06 -19.77
CA ALA A 176 -14.08 8.16 -18.79
C ALA A 176 -14.21 9.46 -17.98
N CYS A 177 -13.82 9.40 -16.70
CA CYS A 177 -13.87 10.54 -15.79
C CYS A 177 -12.58 10.63 -14.98
N MET A 178 -12.05 11.85 -14.85
CA MET A 178 -10.93 12.15 -13.95
C MET A 178 -11.45 12.89 -12.73
N MET A 179 -11.37 12.26 -11.56
CA MET A 179 -11.75 12.87 -10.29
C MET A 179 -10.53 13.42 -9.56
N VAL A 180 -10.65 14.64 -9.06
CA VAL A 180 -9.59 15.34 -8.32
C VAL A 180 -10.15 15.98 -7.04
N PRO A 181 -9.32 16.27 -6.02
CA PRO A 181 -9.79 16.75 -4.72
C PRO A 181 -10.40 18.15 -4.73
N THR A 182 -10.00 19.04 -5.66
CA THR A 182 -10.41 20.45 -5.68
C THR A 182 -10.77 20.92 -7.08
N GLU A 183 -11.65 21.93 -7.16
CA GLU A 183 -12.03 22.60 -8.40
C GLU A 183 -10.82 23.21 -9.13
N ILE A 184 -9.89 23.80 -8.38
CA ILE A 184 -8.68 24.40 -8.94
C ILE A 184 -7.85 23.34 -9.68
N LEU A 185 -7.67 22.17 -9.09
CA LEU A 185 -6.95 21.06 -9.73
C LEU A 185 -7.72 20.53 -10.94
N ALA A 186 -9.04 20.49 -10.90
CA ALA A 186 -9.86 20.11 -12.05
C ALA A 186 -9.64 21.05 -13.23
N ALA A 187 -9.71 22.37 -12.97
CA ALA A 187 -9.45 23.39 -13.98
C ALA A 187 -8.02 23.32 -14.54
N GLN A 188 -7.02 23.10 -13.69
CA GLN A 188 -5.63 22.93 -14.12
C GLN A 188 -5.44 21.68 -15.01
N HIS A 189 -6.02 20.54 -14.64
CA HIS A 189 -5.95 19.34 -15.46
C HIS A 189 -6.69 19.52 -16.78
N TYR A 190 -7.86 20.15 -16.77
CA TYR A 190 -8.63 20.43 -17.97
C TYR A 190 -7.83 21.32 -18.94
N ALA A 191 -7.27 22.42 -18.47
CA ALA A 191 -6.44 23.30 -19.28
C ALA A 191 -5.20 22.58 -19.83
N CYS A 192 -4.53 21.77 -19.01
CA CYS A 192 -3.38 20.98 -19.43
C CYS A 192 -3.73 19.96 -20.54
N LEU A 193 -4.90 19.35 -20.46
CA LEU A 193 -5.37 18.35 -21.44
C LEU A 193 -5.76 19.04 -22.75
N LEU A 194 -6.42 20.21 -22.71
CA LEU A 194 -6.73 20.99 -23.92
C LEU A 194 -5.46 21.47 -24.62
N TYR A 195 -4.51 22.04 -23.86
CA TYR A 195 -3.25 22.50 -24.45
C TYR A 195 -2.47 21.40 -25.16
N THR A 196 -2.52 20.15 -24.64
CA THR A 196 -1.91 18.98 -25.31
C THR A 196 -2.67 18.54 -26.57
N SER A 197 -3.95 18.86 -26.70
CA SER A 197 -4.73 18.58 -27.93
C SER A 197 -4.63 19.71 -28.97
N ASP A 198 -4.64 20.97 -28.53
CA ASP A 198 -4.59 22.14 -29.43
C ASP A 198 -3.20 22.32 -30.09
N ALA A 199 -2.12 21.87 -29.42
CA ALA A 199 -0.77 21.87 -30.00
C ALA A 199 -0.64 20.96 -31.23
N ALA A 200 -1.64 20.13 -31.51
CA ALA A 200 -1.69 19.25 -32.68
C ALA A 200 -2.40 19.89 -33.88
N ASP A 201 -3.25 20.88 -33.66
CA ASP A 201 -3.98 21.56 -34.73
C ASP A 201 -3.16 22.74 -35.36
N GLU A 202 -2.02 23.09 -34.78
CA GLU A 202 -1.11 24.16 -35.28
C GLU A 202 0.12 23.61 -36.06
N LEU A 203 0.22 22.31 -36.33
CA LEU A 203 1.26 21.67 -37.13
C LEU A 203 0.66 21.00 -38.39
#